data_014846bbbe98e93a9912696509271072
#
_entry.id   014846bbbe98e93a9912696509271072
#
_cell.length_a   1.000
_cell.length_b   1.000
_cell.length_c   1.000
_cell.angle_alpha   90.00
_cell.angle_beta   90.00
_cell.angle_gamma   90.00
#
_symmetry.space_group_name_H-M   'P 1'
#
loop_
_entity.id
_entity.type
_entity.pdbx_description
1 polymer ?
#
loop_
_entity_poly.entity_id
_entity_poly.type
_entity_poly.pdbx_seq_one_letter_code
_entity_poly.pdbx_strand_id
1 'polypeptide(L)'
;MRENTDNFIMKTTFSVMGSILSAIEKGMDDDAFDGEKFTAERFKISENRFARILDMMARDGYVSGIRVEDYGEPDSDDPFTEQGKYRRFGIKLDNPSLTVKGIRFQAENTVLMRAFKAVKGFGDVIGCIKP
;
A
#
# COMPACT_ATOMS: atom_id res chain seq x y z
N MET A 1 9.12 -17.18 14.26
CA MET A 1 7.96 -16.58 14.89
C MET A 1 8.10 -15.12 15.11
N ARG A 2 9.13 -14.70 15.85
CA ARG A 2 9.31 -13.28 16.08
C ARG A 2 9.61 -12.52 14.82
N GLU A 3 10.38 -13.12 13.95
CA GLU A 3 10.68 -12.49 12.67
C GLU A 3 9.41 -12.21 11.88
N ASN A 4 8.50 -13.19 11.90
CA ASN A 4 7.24 -13.01 11.20
C ASN A 4 6.42 -11.89 11.81
N THR A 5 6.44 -11.79 13.12
CA THR A 5 5.71 -10.74 13.81
C THR A 5 6.29 -9.38 13.48
N ASP A 6 7.62 -9.28 13.48
CA ASP A 6 8.28 -8.04 13.13
C ASP A 6 8.00 -7.64 11.70
N ASN A 7 8.03 -8.61 10.78
CA ASN A 7 7.70 -8.33 9.38
C ASN A 7 6.27 -7.88 9.24
N PHE A 8 5.37 -8.48 9.99
CA PHE A 8 3.98 -8.07 9.98
C PHE A 8 3.83 -6.63 10.44
N ILE A 9 4.50 -6.26 11.52
CA ILE A 9 4.46 -4.89 12.03
C ILE A 9 5.00 -3.92 11.01
N MET A 10 6.05 -4.30 10.30
CA MET A 10 6.63 -3.44 9.28
C MET A 10 5.72 -3.23 8.08
N LYS A 11 4.69 -4.06 7.94
CA LYS A 11 3.72 -3.91 6.87
C LYS A 11 2.49 -3.16 7.33
N THR A 12 2.70 -2.08 8.04
CA THR A 12 1.61 -1.20 8.42
C THR A 12 1.06 -0.51 7.19
N THR A 13 -0.12 0.03 7.32
CA THR A 13 -0.75 0.75 6.22
C THR A 13 0.11 1.92 5.76
N PHE A 14 0.72 2.65 6.70
CA PHE A 14 1.60 3.75 6.33
C PHE A 14 2.81 3.27 5.53
N SER A 15 3.39 2.15 5.93
CA SER A 15 4.51 1.58 5.22
C SER A 15 4.13 1.18 3.80
N VAL A 16 2.98 0.54 3.66
CA VAL A 16 2.48 0.13 2.35
C VAL A 16 2.18 1.34 1.48
N MET A 17 1.54 2.35 2.05
CA MET A 17 1.24 3.58 1.30
C MET A 17 2.52 4.23 0.78
N GLY A 18 3.55 4.29 1.62
CA GLY A 18 4.83 4.83 1.19
C GLY A 18 5.44 4.06 0.03
N SER A 19 5.36 2.74 0.08
CA SER A 19 5.87 1.91 -1.00
C SER A 19 5.07 2.08 -2.28
N ILE A 20 3.77 2.20 -2.17
CA ILE A 20 2.90 2.42 -3.33
C ILE A 20 3.22 3.78 -3.95
N LEU A 21 3.34 4.82 -3.14
CA LEU A 21 3.66 6.15 -3.65
C LEU A 21 5.01 6.16 -4.34
N SER A 22 6.00 5.47 -3.80
CA SER A 22 7.30 5.37 -4.44
C SER A 22 7.23 4.68 -5.79
N ALA A 23 6.43 3.63 -5.89
CA ALA A 23 6.26 2.93 -7.16
C ALA A 23 5.59 3.81 -8.20
N ILE A 24 4.59 4.58 -7.78
CA ILE A 24 3.90 5.50 -8.69
C ILE A 24 4.85 6.60 -9.13
N GLU A 25 5.62 7.14 -8.21
CA GLU A 25 6.57 8.20 -8.53
C GLU A 25 7.59 7.75 -9.58
N LYS A 26 8.12 6.56 -9.39
CA LYS A 26 9.06 6.01 -10.38
C LYS A 26 8.40 5.83 -11.73
N GLY A 27 7.16 5.40 -11.73
CA GLY A 27 6.43 5.19 -12.98
C GLY A 27 6.10 6.47 -13.71
N MET A 28 6.11 7.61 -13.03
CA MET A 28 5.82 8.89 -13.66
C MET A 28 6.90 9.31 -14.66
N ASP A 29 8.09 8.74 -14.55
CA ASP A 29 9.16 9.02 -15.50
C ASP A 29 9.05 8.19 -16.77
N ASP A 30 8.22 7.18 -16.78
CA ASP A 30 8.05 6.29 -17.90
C ASP A 30 7.02 6.81 -18.89
N ASP A 31 7.17 6.46 -20.16
CA ASP A 31 6.17 6.82 -21.16
C ASP A 31 4.82 6.21 -20.86
N ALA A 32 4.84 5.00 -20.31
CA ALA A 32 3.62 4.32 -19.90
C ALA A 32 3.87 3.61 -18.58
N PHE A 33 2.90 3.73 -17.68
CA PHE A 33 3.01 3.08 -16.38
C PHE A 33 2.89 1.56 -16.53
N ASP A 34 3.83 0.84 -15.90
CA ASP A 34 3.83 -0.62 -15.97
C ASP A 34 2.87 -1.19 -14.92
N GLY A 35 1.63 -1.38 -15.36
CA GLY A 35 0.60 -1.90 -14.46
C GLY A 35 0.81 -3.36 -14.07
N GLU A 36 1.57 -4.11 -14.87
CA GLU A 36 1.80 -5.51 -14.56
C GLU A 36 2.63 -5.69 -13.30
N LYS A 37 3.47 -4.73 -13.00
CA LYS A 37 4.28 -4.77 -11.79
C LYS A 37 3.59 -4.14 -10.59
N PHE A 38 2.44 -3.53 -10.80
CA PHE A 38 1.73 -2.82 -9.74
C PHE A 38 0.67 -3.75 -9.16
N THR A 39 1.11 -4.67 -8.35
CA THR A 39 0.26 -5.74 -7.81
C THR A 39 0.38 -5.84 -6.30
N ALA A 40 -0.62 -6.45 -5.70
CA ALA A 40 -0.60 -6.69 -4.26
C ALA A 40 0.59 -7.54 -3.84
N GLU A 41 0.95 -8.50 -4.68
CA GLU A 41 2.06 -9.40 -4.40
C GLU A 41 3.37 -8.62 -4.27
N ARG A 42 3.57 -7.63 -5.12
CA ARG A 42 4.78 -6.80 -5.06
C ARG A 42 4.92 -6.13 -3.70
N PHE A 43 3.80 -5.71 -3.14
CA PHE A 43 3.80 -5.03 -1.85
C PHE A 43 3.60 -5.99 -0.68
N LYS A 44 3.49 -7.29 -0.98
CA LYS A 44 3.39 -8.37 0.01
C LYS A 44 2.19 -8.20 0.93
N ILE A 45 1.07 -7.85 0.34
CA ILE A 45 -0.20 -7.75 1.04
C ILE A 45 -1.27 -8.47 0.23
N SER A 46 -2.43 -8.68 0.83
CA SER A 46 -3.53 -9.32 0.13
C SER A 46 -4.10 -8.39 -0.93
N GLU A 47 -4.73 -8.99 -1.93
CA GLU A 47 -5.39 -8.20 -2.98
C GLU A 47 -6.49 -7.32 -2.40
N ASN A 48 -7.21 -7.84 -1.43
CA ASN A 48 -8.27 -7.10 -0.78
C ASN A 48 -7.72 -5.85 -0.08
N ARG A 49 -6.63 -6.02 0.65
CA ARG A 49 -6.00 -4.90 1.34
C ARG A 49 -5.42 -3.90 0.35
N PHE A 50 -4.80 -4.39 -0.70
CA PHE A 50 -4.24 -3.54 -1.74
C PHE A 50 -5.31 -2.66 -2.37
N ALA A 51 -6.44 -3.28 -2.76
CA ALA A 51 -7.54 -2.54 -3.36
C ALA A 51 -8.10 -1.49 -2.41
N ARG A 52 -8.26 -1.84 -1.15
CA ARG A 52 -8.80 -0.91 -0.16
C ARG A 52 -7.88 0.27 0.08
N ILE A 53 -6.58 0.01 0.13
CA ILE A 53 -5.60 1.08 0.33
C ILE A 53 -5.59 2.01 -0.90
N LEU A 54 -5.60 1.43 -2.09
CA LEU A 54 -5.63 2.24 -3.31
C LEU A 54 -6.89 3.07 -3.39
N ASP A 55 -8.03 2.49 -3.05
CA ASP A 55 -9.29 3.22 -3.06
C ASP A 55 -9.24 4.40 -2.10
N MET A 56 -8.74 4.17 -0.91
CA MET A 56 -8.59 5.22 0.08
C MET A 56 -7.68 6.33 -0.41
N MET A 57 -6.53 5.96 -0.98
CA MET A 57 -5.57 6.95 -1.47
C MET A 57 -6.14 7.77 -2.62
N ALA A 58 -6.89 7.13 -3.50
CA ALA A 58 -7.51 7.83 -4.61
C ALA A 58 -8.62 8.77 -4.12
N ARG A 59 -9.47 8.30 -3.23
CA ARG A 59 -10.55 9.11 -2.69
C ARG A 59 -10.05 10.29 -1.87
N ASP A 60 -9.00 10.08 -1.12
CA ASP A 60 -8.44 11.13 -0.28
C ASP A 60 -7.50 12.07 -1.05
N GLY A 61 -7.29 11.79 -2.31
CA GLY A 61 -6.55 12.71 -3.17
C GLY A 61 -5.04 12.60 -3.07
N TYR A 62 -4.51 11.48 -2.63
CA TYR A 62 -3.06 11.27 -2.60
C TYR A 62 -2.51 10.89 -3.97
N VAL A 63 -3.33 10.27 -4.78
CA VAL A 63 -2.95 9.83 -6.12
C VAL A 63 -4.06 10.16 -7.10
N SER A 64 -3.70 10.29 -8.37
CA SER A 64 -4.65 10.45 -9.46
C SER A 64 -4.44 9.34 -10.46
N GLY A 65 -5.43 9.12 -11.32
CA GLY A 65 -5.32 8.11 -12.36
C GLY A 65 -5.52 6.70 -11.86
N ILE A 66 -6.04 6.53 -10.67
CA ILE A 66 -6.37 5.21 -10.12
C ILE A 66 -7.83 5.20 -9.74
N ARG A 67 -8.53 4.19 -10.22
CA ARG A 67 -9.92 3.96 -9.84
C ARG A 67 -10.09 2.53 -9.42
N VAL A 68 -10.72 2.33 -8.28
CA VAL A 68 -10.98 1.01 -7.76
C VAL A 68 -12.49 0.76 -7.85
N GLU A 69 -12.85 -0.30 -8.53
CA GLU A 69 -14.24 -0.70 -8.65
C GLU A 69 -14.50 -1.88 -7.73
N ASP A 70 -15.57 -1.78 -6.96
CA ASP A 70 -15.96 -2.83 -6.04
C ASP A 70 -17.09 -3.61 -6.71
N TYR A 71 -16.78 -4.83 -7.11
CA TYR A 71 -17.77 -5.69 -7.73
C TYR A 71 -18.63 -6.45 -6.73
N GLY A 72 -18.40 -6.18 -5.45
CA GLY A 72 -19.19 -6.80 -4.40
C GLY A 72 -18.72 -8.19 -4.06
N GLU A 73 -19.62 -8.92 -3.44
CA GLU A 73 -19.30 -10.27 -3.03
C GLU A 73 -19.32 -11.22 -4.20
N PRO A 74 -18.48 -12.26 -4.18
CA PRO A 74 -18.50 -13.24 -5.25
C PRO A 74 -19.85 -13.94 -5.33
N ASP A 75 -20.14 -14.41 -6.53
CA ASP A 75 -21.35 -15.17 -6.75
C ASP A 75 -21.23 -16.49 -5.98
N SER A 76 -22.14 -16.69 -5.04
CA SER A 76 -22.14 -17.89 -4.23
C SER A 76 -22.59 -19.13 -5.01
N ASP A 77 -23.07 -18.95 -6.21
CA ASP A 77 -23.54 -20.05 -7.04
C ASP A 77 -22.41 -20.79 -7.74
N ASP A 78 -21.19 -20.30 -7.65
CA ASP A 78 -20.07 -20.98 -8.29
C ASP A 78 -19.41 -21.93 -7.29
N PRO A 79 -19.66 -23.23 -7.42
CA PRO A 79 -19.15 -24.20 -6.46
C PRO A 79 -17.66 -24.47 -6.59
N PHE A 80 -17.03 -24.00 -7.67
CA PHE A 80 -15.64 -24.29 -7.93
C PHE A 80 -14.70 -23.19 -7.45
N THR A 81 -15.23 -22.14 -6.90
CA THR A 81 -14.39 -21.02 -6.44
C THR A 81 -14.58 -20.82 -4.96
N GLU A 82 -13.56 -20.32 -4.32
CA GLU A 82 -13.63 -19.96 -2.91
C GLU A 82 -14.06 -18.51 -2.75
N GLN A 83 -14.88 -18.06 -3.65
CA GLN A 83 -15.22 -16.66 -3.75
C GLN A 83 -16.06 -16.13 -2.61
N GLY A 84 -16.72 -17.01 -1.90
CA GLY A 84 -17.47 -16.57 -0.74
C GLY A 84 -16.63 -15.90 0.34
N LYS A 85 -15.31 -15.99 0.21
CA LYS A 85 -14.40 -15.44 1.20
C LYS A 85 -13.87 -14.07 0.87
N TYR A 86 -13.98 -13.64 -0.38
CA TYR A 86 -13.32 -12.43 -0.84
C TYR A 86 -14.24 -11.57 -1.67
N ARG A 87 -14.15 -10.28 -1.46
CA ARG A 87 -14.79 -9.35 -2.37
C ARG A 87 -13.93 -9.22 -3.63
N ARG A 88 -14.58 -8.89 -4.73
CA ARG A 88 -13.87 -8.67 -5.99
C ARG A 88 -13.67 -7.19 -6.21
N PHE A 89 -12.46 -6.83 -6.59
CA PHE A 89 -12.13 -5.46 -6.91
C PHE A 89 -11.48 -5.41 -8.29
N GLY A 90 -11.83 -4.38 -9.04
CA GLY A 90 -11.14 -4.05 -10.27
C GLY A 90 -10.33 -2.79 -10.06
N ILE A 91 -9.07 -2.83 -10.47
CA ILE A 91 -8.20 -1.68 -10.35
C ILE A 91 -7.92 -1.16 -11.75
N LYS A 92 -8.31 0.09 -11.99
CA LYS A 92 -8.12 0.75 -13.28
C LYS A 92 -7.02 1.79 -13.15
N LEU A 93 -6.03 1.70 -14.01
CA LEU A 93 -4.90 2.60 -13.99
C LEU A 93 -4.90 3.44 -15.28
N ASP A 94 -4.87 4.75 -15.11
CA ASP A 94 -4.82 5.69 -16.22
C ASP A 94 -3.74 6.72 -15.89
N ASN A 95 -2.52 6.37 -16.25
CA ASN A 95 -1.33 7.19 -15.95
C ASN A 95 -1.31 7.64 -14.49
N PRO A 96 -1.20 6.68 -13.56
CA PRO A 96 -1.18 7.02 -12.15
C PRO A 96 -0.09 8.03 -11.84
N SER A 97 -0.45 9.00 -11.02
CA SER A 97 0.48 10.08 -10.66
C SER A 97 0.26 10.47 -9.21
N LEU A 98 1.28 11.03 -8.60
CA LEU A 98 1.15 11.61 -7.28
C LEU A 98 0.49 12.97 -7.40
N THR A 99 -0.32 13.29 -6.43
CA THR A 99 -0.82 14.66 -6.26
C THR A 99 0.13 15.42 -5.34
N VAL A 100 -0.06 16.73 -5.23
CA VAL A 100 0.71 17.51 -4.26
C VAL A 100 0.52 16.94 -2.86
N LYS A 101 -0.71 16.56 -2.53
CA LYS A 101 -0.99 15.96 -1.23
C LYS A 101 -0.26 14.65 -1.05
N GLY A 102 -0.18 13.84 -2.11
CA GLY A 102 0.56 12.59 -2.07
C GLY A 102 2.05 12.79 -1.89
N ILE A 103 2.60 13.78 -2.57
CA ILE A 103 4.02 14.12 -2.44
C ILE A 103 4.32 14.54 -1.00
N ARG A 104 3.46 15.36 -0.45
CA ARG A 104 3.62 15.83 0.92
C ARG A 104 3.54 14.68 1.91
N PHE A 105 2.56 13.81 1.71
CA PHE A 105 2.43 12.62 2.54
C PHE A 105 3.66 11.75 2.45
N GLN A 106 4.19 11.56 1.24
CA GLN A 106 5.37 10.72 1.04
C GLN A 106 6.57 11.27 1.80
N ALA A 107 6.76 12.58 1.77
CA ALA A 107 7.87 13.20 2.50
C ALA A 107 7.72 12.98 4.00
N GLU A 108 6.53 13.19 4.52
CA GLU A 108 6.26 12.98 5.96
C GLU A 108 6.40 11.51 6.33
N ASN A 109 5.90 10.62 5.48
CA ASN A 109 5.98 9.19 5.73
C ASN A 109 7.44 8.74 5.75
N THR A 110 8.25 9.25 4.86
CA THR A 110 9.67 8.91 4.81
C THR A 110 10.37 9.31 6.10
N VAL A 111 10.08 10.51 6.60
CA VAL A 111 10.66 10.98 7.85
C VAL A 111 10.23 10.08 9.00
N LEU A 112 8.95 9.76 9.06
CA LEU A 112 8.43 8.89 10.11
C LEU A 112 9.05 7.50 10.05
N MET A 113 9.21 6.96 8.86
CA MET A 113 9.79 5.63 8.72
C MET A 113 11.27 5.62 9.08
N ARG A 114 11.97 6.69 8.77
CA ARG A 114 13.36 6.80 9.19
C ARG A 114 13.48 6.88 10.71
N ALA A 115 12.62 7.67 11.32
CA ALA A 115 12.59 7.77 12.77
C ALA A 115 12.26 6.43 13.41
N PHE A 116 11.28 5.73 12.84
CA PHE A 116 10.89 4.42 13.34
C PHE A 116 12.04 3.43 13.25
N LYS A 117 12.74 3.43 12.12
CA LYS A 117 13.88 2.53 11.94
C LYS A 117 15.01 2.87 12.92
N ALA A 118 15.24 4.15 13.14
CA ALA A 118 16.26 4.56 14.09
C ALA A 118 15.95 4.06 15.50
N VAL A 119 14.70 4.24 15.92
CA VAL A 119 14.24 3.75 17.21
C VAL A 119 14.41 2.24 17.29
N LYS A 120 14.02 1.54 16.23
CA LYS A 120 14.12 0.10 16.22
C LYS A 120 15.56 -0.37 16.17
N GLY A 121 16.42 0.34 15.43
CA GLY A 121 17.83 0.01 15.35
C GLY A 121 18.55 0.19 16.66
N PHE A 122 18.15 1.17 17.44
CA PHE A 122 18.71 1.42 18.77
C PHE A 122 17.68 1.14 19.84
N GLY A 123 16.82 0.17 19.57
CA GLY A 123 15.64 -0.04 20.37
C GLY A 123 15.90 -0.11 21.86
N ASP A 124 16.88 -0.87 22.24
CA ASP A 124 17.19 -1.02 23.66
C ASP A 124 17.73 0.29 24.24
N VAL A 125 18.59 0.95 23.50
CA VAL A 125 19.15 2.22 23.95
C VAL A 125 18.05 3.25 24.06
N ILE A 126 17.23 3.35 23.02
CA ILE A 126 16.15 4.32 23.01
C ILE A 126 15.14 3.99 24.10
N GLY A 127 14.86 2.72 24.26
CA GLY A 127 13.95 2.29 25.32
C GLY A 127 14.44 2.66 26.70
N CYS A 128 15.73 2.62 26.89
CA CYS A 128 16.31 3.01 28.17
C CYS A 128 16.28 4.52 28.38
N ILE A 129 16.45 5.28 27.31
CA ILE A 129 16.46 6.73 27.39
C ILE A 129 15.06 7.27 27.58
N LYS A 130 14.10 6.58 27.04
CA LYS A 130 12.74 7.04 27.08
C LYS A 130 12.24 7.21 28.49
N PRO A 131 11.69 8.33 28.80
CA PRO A 131 11.13 8.54 30.14
C PRO A 131 9.91 7.69 30.42
#